data_8ffec3731ca3e309f69db63c5870f19f
#
_entry.id   8ffec3731ca3e309f69db63c5870f19f
#
_cell.length_a   1.000
_cell.length_b   1.000
_cell.length_c   1.000
_cell.angle_alpha   90.00
_cell.angle_beta   90.00
_cell.angle_gamma   90.00
#
_symmetry.space_group_name_H-M   'P 1'
#
loop_
_entity.id
_entity.type
_entity.pdbx_description
1 polymer ?
#
loop_
_entity_poly.entity_id
_entity_poly.type
_entity_poly.pdbx_seq_one_letter_code
_entity_poly.pdbx_strand_id
1 'polypeptide(L)'
;MDSKDNTDITMQNIKNDNPKRLRLTAKEEEIMRILWDNGPLPVKEMLSFFPEPRPHVNTVSTVVRVLEKKGYIGHEKEGGGYRYHATLAKDNYRKTSLLDMLRNYFDNNLKSLMSALVEEKSLSDEEIQECIDIIEKRK
;
A
#
# COMPACT_ATOMS: atom_id res chain seq x y z
N MET A 1 -15.44 17.99 12.92
CA MET A 1 -14.15 18.27 13.54
C MET A 1 -13.23 17.07 13.56
N ASP A 2 -13.76 15.95 14.00
CA ASP A 2 -12.91 14.76 14.17
C ASP A 2 -12.35 14.22 12.90
N SER A 3 -13.12 14.15 11.83
CA SER A 3 -12.61 13.64 10.55
C SER A 3 -11.56 14.57 9.97
N LYS A 4 -11.72 15.87 10.16
CA LYS A 4 -10.72 16.84 9.70
C LYS A 4 -9.43 16.71 10.50
N ASP A 5 -9.54 16.55 11.81
CA ASP A 5 -8.37 16.36 12.65
C ASP A 5 -7.63 15.08 12.31
N ASN A 6 -8.39 14.00 12.05
CA ASN A 6 -7.80 12.74 11.66
C ASN A 6 -7.08 12.85 10.32
N THR A 7 -7.66 13.59 9.38
CA THR A 7 -7.04 13.82 8.09
C THR A 7 -5.75 14.59 8.24
N ASP A 8 -5.77 15.64 9.07
CA ASP A 8 -4.58 16.46 9.32
C ASP A 8 -3.48 15.65 9.99
N ILE A 9 -3.84 14.81 10.96
CA ILE A 9 -2.87 13.94 11.64
C ILE A 9 -2.26 12.97 10.64
N THR A 10 -3.08 12.37 9.77
CA THR A 10 -2.59 11.46 8.74
C THR A 10 -1.61 12.15 7.80
N MET A 11 -1.95 13.36 7.38
CA MET A 11 -1.09 14.12 6.48
C MET A 11 0.19 14.57 7.17
N GLN A 12 0.12 14.91 8.45
CA GLN A 12 1.32 15.24 9.21
C GLN A 12 2.24 14.04 9.34
N ASN A 13 1.68 12.87 9.59
CA ASN A 13 2.47 11.65 9.67
C ASN A 13 3.16 11.37 8.34
N ILE A 14 2.46 11.58 7.23
CA ILE A 14 3.05 11.42 5.92
C ILE A 14 4.20 12.40 5.71
N LYS A 15 4.03 13.64 6.17
CA LYS A 15 5.07 14.67 6.04
C LYS A 15 6.28 14.37 6.93
N ASN A 16 6.03 13.86 8.12
CA ASN A 16 7.09 13.59 9.09
C ASN A 16 7.84 12.30 8.75
N ASP A 17 7.14 11.35 8.15
CA ASP A 17 7.79 10.14 7.69
C ASP A 17 8.61 10.44 6.45
N ASN A 18 9.74 9.74 6.32
CA ASN A 18 10.53 9.81 5.12
C ASN A 18 9.64 9.34 3.94
N PRO A 19 9.37 10.22 2.94
CA PRO A 19 8.52 9.83 1.82
C PRO A 19 8.96 8.53 1.14
N LYS A 20 10.26 8.24 1.16
CA LYS A 20 10.78 7.00 0.58
C LYS A 20 10.33 5.77 1.36
N ARG A 21 10.01 5.93 2.65
CA ARG A 21 9.51 4.82 3.47
C ARG A 21 8.09 4.42 3.08
N LEU A 22 7.32 5.37 2.55
CA LEU A 22 5.92 5.13 2.18
C LEU A 22 5.77 4.66 0.75
N ARG A 23 6.82 4.84 -0.04
CA ARG A 23 6.82 4.41 -1.43
C ARG A 23 7.55 3.09 -1.54
N LEU A 24 6.82 2.09 -1.95
CA LEU A 24 7.41 0.78 -2.20
C LEU A 24 7.89 0.72 -3.65
N THR A 25 9.06 0.09 -3.84
CA THR A 25 9.48 -0.24 -5.20
C THR A 25 8.56 -1.33 -5.74
N ALA A 26 8.61 -1.58 -7.05
CA ALA A 26 7.79 -2.62 -7.65
C ALA A 26 8.03 -3.98 -7.00
N LYS A 27 9.29 -4.31 -6.73
CA LYS A 27 9.63 -5.59 -6.10
C LYS A 27 9.17 -5.64 -4.66
N GLU A 28 9.31 -4.55 -3.94
CA GLU A 28 8.83 -4.46 -2.56
C GLU A 28 7.32 -4.64 -2.49
N GLU A 29 6.60 -3.96 -3.38
CA GLU A 29 5.15 -4.05 -3.43
C GLU A 29 4.70 -5.47 -3.76
N GLU A 30 5.41 -6.13 -4.66
CA GLU A 30 5.09 -7.50 -5.04
C GLU A 30 5.19 -8.44 -3.84
N ILE A 31 6.24 -8.30 -3.03
CA ILE A 31 6.39 -9.09 -1.82
C ILE A 31 5.30 -8.76 -0.79
N MET A 32 5.02 -7.48 -0.60
CA MET A 32 3.97 -7.09 0.33
C MET A 32 2.62 -7.66 -0.09
N ARG A 33 2.30 -7.65 -1.39
CA ARG A 33 1.05 -8.24 -1.88
C ARG A 33 0.97 -9.72 -1.60
N ILE A 34 2.08 -10.42 -1.76
CA ILE A 34 2.11 -11.86 -1.47
C ILE A 34 1.77 -12.10 0.00
N LEU A 35 2.34 -11.32 0.90
CA LEU A 35 2.07 -11.46 2.32
C LEU A 35 0.66 -11.01 2.69
N TRP A 36 0.15 -9.94 2.07
CA TRP A 36 -1.21 -9.50 2.34
C TRP A 36 -2.25 -10.53 1.87
N ASP A 37 -1.98 -11.16 0.73
CA ASP A 37 -2.94 -12.10 0.13
C ASP A 37 -2.88 -13.48 0.78
N ASN A 38 -1.71 -13.90 1.27
CA ASN A 38 -1.49 -15.28 1.69
C ASN A 38 -1.15 -15.43 3.18
N GLY A 39 -0.96 -14.32 3.88
CA GLY A 39 -0.55 -14.37 5.28
C GLY A 39 0.93 -14.65 5.46
N PRO A 40 1.37 -14.93 6.69
CA PRO A 40 2.79 -15.13 6.96
C PRO A 40 3.39 -16.31 6.20
N LEU A 41 4.60 -16.10 5.65
CA LEU A 41 5.28 -17.10 4.82
C LEU A 41 6.79 -17.06 5.02
N PRO A 42 7.46 -18.23 4.96
CA PRO A 42 8.91 -18.25 4.75
C PRO A 42 9.25 -17.77 3.34
N VAL A 43 10.50 -17.30 3.17
CA VAL A 43 10.94 -16.78 1.86
C VAL A 43 10.76 -17.82 0.75
N LYS A 44 11.09 -19.08 1.03
CA LYS A 44 11.00 -20.13 0.01
C LYS A 44 9.58 -20.30 -0.51
N GLU A 45 8.60 -20.18 0.36
CA GLU A 45 7.21 -20.31 -0.06
C GLU A 45 6.72 -19.09 -0.83
N MET A 46 7.30 -17.92 -0.57
CA MET A 46 6.97 -16.73 -1.33
C MET A 46 7.28 -16.90 -2.81
N LEU A 47 8.34 -17.64 -3.14
CA LEU A 47 8.76 -17.83 -4.52
C LEU A 47 7.68 -18.43 -5.40
N SER A 48 6.84 -19.29 -4.84
CA SER A 48 5.79 -19.93 -5.63
C SER A 48 4.71 -18.96 -6.11
N PHE A 49 4.65 -17.77 -5.51
CA PHE A 49 3.65 -16.77 -5.87
C PHE A 49 4.15 -15.74 -6.89
N PHE A 50 5.43 -15.82 -7.26
CA PHE A 50 5.96 -14.94 -8.29
C PHE A 50 5.70 -15.50 -9.68
N PRO A 51 5.42 -14.61 -10.65
CA PRO A 51 5.30 -15.08 -12.04
C PRO A 51 6.65 -15.49 -12.61
N GLU A 52 6.60 -16.31 -13.65
CA GLU A 52 7.81 -16.69 -14.36
C GLU A 52 8.34 -15.52 -15.21
N PRO A 53 9.65 -15.31 -15.29
CA PRO A 53 10.69 -16.07 -14.59
C PRO A 53 10.77 -15.67 -13.13
N ARG A 54 10.82 -16.66 -12.24
CA ARG A 54 10.85 -16.41 -10.81
C ARG A 54 12.19 -15.82 -10.40
N PRO A 55 12.19 -14.87 -9.45
CA PRO A 55 13.45 -14.34 -8.93
C PRO A 55 14.18 -15.39 -8.12
N HIS A 56 15.48 -15.19 -7.98
CA HIS A 56 16.30 -16.07 -7.14
C HIS A 56 15.94 -15.83 -5.68
N VAL A 57 16.06 -16.89 -4.87
CA VAL A 57 15.74 -16.82 -3.44
C VAL A 57 16.55 -15.73 -2.74
N ASN A 58 17.81 -15.54 -3.12
CA ASN A 58 18.64 -14.51 -2.51
C ASN A 58 18.13 -13.09 -2.80
N THR A 59 17.60 -12.89 -4.01
CA THR A 59 17.00 -11.60 -4.38
C THR A 59 15.80 -11.30 -3.49
N VAL A 60 14.92 -12.28 -3.33
CA VAL A 60 13.73 -12.12 -2.48
C VAL A 60 14.14 -11.87 -1.04
N SER A 61 15.11 -12.65 -0.53
CA SER A 61 15.59 -12.48 0.84
C SER A 61 16.13 -11.08 1.09
N THR A 62 16.88 -10.55 0.12
CA THR A 62 17.43 -9.21 0.24
C THR A 62 16.32 -8.16 0.35
N VAL A 63 15.31 -8.26 -0.51
CA VAL A 63 14.20 -7.31 -0.49
C VAL A 63 13.39 -7.43 0.80
N VAL A 64 13.18 -8.66 1.28
CA VAL A 64 12.48 -8.89 2.56
C VAL A 64 13.23 -8.22 3.70
N ARG A 65 14.55 -8.33 3.74
CA ARG A 65 15.35 -7.68 4.79
C ARG A 65 15.24 -6.16 4.73
N VAL A 66 15.21 -5.61 3.52
CA VAL A 66 15.03 -4.17 3.35
C VAL A 66 13.66 -3.74 3.89
N LEU A 67 12.62 -4.51 3.56
CA LEU A 67 11.27 -4.23 4.04
C LEU A 67 11.19 -4.34 5.56
N GLU A 68 11.88 -5.31 6.13
CA GLU A 68 11.92 -5.45 7.58
C GLU A 68 12.63 -4.28 8.22
N LYS A 69 13.72 -3.82 7.63
CA LYS A 69 14.45 -2.67 8.12
C LYS A 69 13.60 -1.41 8.06
N LYS A 70 12.75 -1.29 7.05
CA LYS A 70 11.82 -0.18 6.94
C LYS A 70 10.64 -0.28 7.91
N GLY A 71 10.49 -1.42 8.58
CA GLY A 71 9.41 -1.63 9.52
C GLY A 71 8.10 -2.12 8.91
N TYR A 72 8.13 -2.61 7.69
CA TYR A 72 6.93 -3.08 6.99
C TYR A 72 6.71 -4.57 7.08
N ILE A 73 7.75 -5.30 7.47
CA ILE A 73 7.70 -6.75 7.66
C ILE A 73 8.34 -7.08 9.00
N GLY A 74 7.77 -8.05 9.69
CA GLY A 74 8.38 -8.65 10.88
C GLY A 74 8.60 -10.13 10.63
N HIS A 75 9.25 -10.80 11.59
CA HIS A 75 9.46 -12.23 11.47
C HIS A 75 9.39 -12.92 12.82
N GLU A 76 9.14 -14.23 12.76
CA GLU A 76 9.21 -15.11 13.91
C GLU A 76 9.99 -16.33 13.51
N LYS A 77 10.71 -16.91 14.47
CA LYS A 77 11.41 -18.16 14.22
C LYS A 77 10.42 -19.31 14.10
N GLU A 78 10.65 -20.14 13.10
CA GLU A 78 9.83 -21.32 12.89
C GLU A 78 10.71 -22.44 12.32
N GLY A 79 10.89 -23.50 13.07
CA GLY A 79 11.77 -24.56 12.66
C GLY A 79 13.20 -24.05 12.54
N GLY A 80 13.83 -24.34 11.42
CA GLY A 80 15.20 -23.88 11.16
C GLY A 80 15.28 -22.56 10.45
N GLY A 81 14.17 -21.85 10.26
CA GLY A 81 14.15 -20.59 9.52
C GLY A 81 13.23 -19.58 10.14
N TYR A 82 12.72 -18.68 9.28
CA TYR A 82 11.88 -17.59 9.72
C TYR A 82 10.60 -17.54 8.89
N ARG A 83 9.52 -17.19 9.56
CA ARG A 83 8.24 -16.91 8.91
C ARG A 83 8.02 -15.41 8.96
N TYR A 84 7.84 -14.79 7.80
CA TYR A 84 7.69 -13.33 7.68
C TYR A 84 6.23 -12.95 7.56
N HIS A 85 5.89 -11.83 8.17
CA HIS A 85 4.52 -11.32 8.13
C HIS A 85 4.55 -9.81 7.87
N ALA A 86 3.47 -9.30 7.26
CA ALA A 86 3.34 -7.87 7.03
C ALA A 86 2.97 -7.16 8.33
N THR A 87 3.74 -6.12 8.67
CA THR A 87 3.39 -5.21 9.77
C THR A 87 2.71 -3.97 9.24
N LEU A 88 2.95 -3.63 7.97
CA LEU A 88 2.24 -2.56 7.28
C LEU A 88 0.93 -3.12 6.73
N ALA A 89 -0.20 -2.62 7.22
CA ALA A 89 -1.50 -3.08 6.75
C ALA A 89 -1.77 -2.60 5.33
N LYS A 90 -2.40 -3.46 4.54
CA LYS A 90 -2.75 -3.14 3.15
C LYS A 90 -3.57 -1.86 3.04
N ASP A 91 -4.57 -1.72 3.92
CA ASP A 91 -5.45 -0.54 3.89
C ASP A 91 -4.69 0.74 4.19
N ASN A 92 -3.75 0.70 5.12
CA ASN A 92 -2.92 1.86 5.43
C ASN A 92 -2.04 2.24 4.25
N TYR A 93 -1.45 1.25 3.60
CA TYR A 93 -0.62 1.49 2.42
C TYR A 93 -1.44 2.11 1.29
N ARG A 94 -2.64 1.58 1.06
CA ARG A 94 -3.52 2.10 0.01
C ARG A 94 -3.89 3.55 0.25
N LYS A 95 -4.29 3.89 1.47
CA LYS A 95 -4.68 5.25 1.83
C LYS A 95 -3.52 6.21 1.72
N THR A 96 -2.37 5.82 2.25
CA THR A 96 -1.17 6.65 2.22
C THR A 96 -0.71 6.90 0.79
N SER A 97 -0.75 5.85 -0.05
CA SER A 97 -0.37 5.96 -1.45
C SER A 97 -1.29 6.90 -2.21
N LEU A 98 -2.59 6.83 -1.93
CA LEU A 98 -3.55 7.72 -2.57
C LEU A 98 -3.31 9.17 -2.19
N LEU A 99 -3.08 9.43 -0.90
CA LEU A 99 -2.82 10.79 -0.44
C LEU A 99 -1.52 11.34 -1.01
N ASP A 100 -0.51 10.48 -1.12
CA ASP A 100 0.76 10.87 -1.72
C ASP A 100 0.59 11.23 -3.19
N MET A 101 -0.19 10.43 -3.91
CA MET A 101 -0.50 10.69 -5.32
C MET A 101 -1.26 12.01 -5.47
N LEU A 102 -2.25 12.22 -4.63
CA LEU A 102 -3.05 13.44 -4.68
C LEU A 102 -2.17 14.67 -4.49
N ARG A 103 -1.25 14.61 -3.53
CA ARG A 103 -0.36 15.72 -3.25
C ARG A 103 0.66 15.95 -4.37
N ASN A 104 1.25 14.88 -4.87
CA ASN A 104 2.36 15.00 -5.82
C ASN A 104 1.93 15.23 -7.25
N TYR A 105 0.79 14.69 -7.65
CA TYR A 105 0.35 14.76 -9.04
C TYR A 105 -0.84 15.66 -9.27
N PHE A 106 -1.59 15.97 -8.23
CA PHE A 106 -2.81 16.75 -8.35
C PHE A 106 -2.83 17.97 -7.41
N ASP A 107 -1.69 18.31 -6.82
CA ASP A 107 -1.56 19.49 -5.95
C ASP A 107 -2.62 19.55 -4.85
N ASN A 108 -2.96 18.40 -4.28
CA ASN A 108 -4.03 18.26 -3.28
C ASN A 108 -5.40 18.66 -3.81
N ASN A 109 -5.57 18.64 -5.12
CA ASN A 109 -6.84 19.00 -5.74
C ASN A 109 -7.65 17.74 -6.08
N LEU A 110 -8.55 17.38 -5.18
CA LEU A 110 -9.41 16.21 -5.36
C LEU A 110 -10.29 16.35 -6.60
N LYS A 111 -10.70 17.57 -6.90
CA LYS A 111 -11.53 17.85 -8.07
C LYS A 111 -10.81 17.48 -9.37
N SER A 112 -9.52 17.79 -9.44
CA SER A 112 -8.71 17.43 -10.60
C SER A 112 -8.60 15.92 -10.76
N LEU A 113 -8.42 15.21 -9.65
CA LEU A 113 -8.36 13.76 -9.66
C LEU A 113 -9.68 13.16 -10.16
N MET A 114 -10.79 13.65 -9.63
CA MET A 114 -12.11 13.16 -10.04
C MET A 114 -12.38 13.45 -11.51
N SER A 115 -12.00 14.64 -11.97
CA SER A 115 -12.15 15.00 -13.38
C SER A 115 -11.38 14.05 -14.29
N ALA A 116 -10.15 13.71 -13.89
CA ALA A 116 -9.36 12.77 -14.68
C ALA A 116 -10.02 11.40 -14.77
N LEU A 117 -10.58 10.92 -13.65
CA LEU A 117 -11.26 9.63 -13.64
C LEU A 117 -12.50 9.63 -14.53
N VAL A 118 -13.26 10.70 -14.50
CA VAL A 118 -14.46 10.82 -15.33
C VAL A 118 -14.10 10.94 -16.81
N GLU A 119 -13.08 11.71 -17.14
CA GLU A 119 -12.63 11.88 -18.52
C GLU A 119 -12.18 10.56 -19.14
N GLU A 120 -11.50 9.73 -18.37
CA GLU A 120 -11.05 8.42 -18.83
C GLU A 120 -12.18 7.42 -18.93
N LYS A 121 -13.37 7.80 -18.48
CA LYS A 121 -14.52 6.90 -18.43
C LYS A 121 -14.22 5.64 -17.63
N SER A 122 -13.38 5.80 -16.62
CA SER A 122 -13.01 4.69 -15.73
C SER A 122 -14.13 4.32 -14.77
N LEU A 123 -15.08 5.21 -14.59
CA LEU A 123 -16.20 5.01 -13.68
C LEU A 123 -17.51 4.95 -14.46
N SER A 124 -18.34 3.95 -14.13
CA SER A 124 -19.69 3.90 -14.66
C SER A 124 -20.58 4.88 -13.91
N ASP A 125 -21.76 5.16 -14.48
CA ASP A 125 -22.72 6.02 -13.80
C ASP A 125 -23.13 5.44 -12.45
N GLU A 126 -23.24 4.12 -12.35
CA GLU A 126 -23.58 3.44 -11.11
C GLU A 126 -22.48 3.63 -10.07
N GLU A 127 -21.22 3.50 -10.48
CA GLU A 127 -20.09 3.69 -9.58
C GLU A 127 -20.02 5.13 -9.08
N ILE A 128 -20.29 6.09 -9.96
CA ILE A 128 -20.31 7.49 -9.58
C ILE A 128 -21.38 7.75 -8.54
N GLN A 129 -22.57 7.15 -8.74
CA GLN A 129 -23.67 7.32 -7.79
C GLN A 129 -23.31 6.69 -6.44
N GLU A 130 -22.66 5.54 -6.45
CA GLU A 130 -22.20 4.91 -5.22
C GLU A 130 -21.21 5.79 -4.47
N CYS A 131 -20.31 6.47 -5.19
CA CYS A 131 -19.38 7.41 -4.59
C CYS A 131 -20.09 8.59 -3.95
N ILE A 132 -21.10 9.13 -4.65
CA ILE A 132 -21.90 10.22 -4.10
C ILE A 132 -22.59 9.79 -2.82
N ASP A 133 -23.14 8.59 -2.82
CA ASP A 133 -23.81 8.05 -1.64
C ASP A 133 -22.86 7.94 -0.44
N ILE A 134 -21.63 7.50 -0.68
CA ILE A 134 -20.62 7.42 0.37
C ILE A 134 -20.35 8.79 0.97
N ILE A 135 -20.20 9.79 0.11
CA ILE A 135 -19.95 11.17 0.56
C ILE A 135 -21.12 11.71 1.37
N GLU A 136 -22.34 11.45 0.93
CA GLU A 136 -23.51 11.93 1.63
C GLU A 136 -23.72 11.25 2.98
N LYS A 137 -23.41 9.96 3.05
CA LYS A 137 -23.55 9.20 4.30
C LYS A 137 -22.63 9.69 5.40
N ARG A 138 -21.49 10.27 5.06
CA ARG A 138 -20.54 10.71 6.07
C ARG A 138 -21.03 11.94 6.82
N LYS A 139 -22.06 12.62 6.29
CA LYS A 139 -22.69 13.76 6.99
C LYS A 139 -23.55 13.29 8.18
#